data_9372ee96e3fff9a27bea1e8c07f03a4a
#
_entry.id   9372ee96e3fff9a27bea1e8c07f03a4a
#
_cell.length_a   1.000
_cell.length_b   1.000
_cell.length_c   1.000
_cell.angle_alpha   90.00
_cell.angle_beta   90.00
_cell.angle_gamma   90.00
#
_symmetry.space_group_name_H-M   'P 1'
#
loop_
_entity.id
_entity.type
_entity.pdbx_description
1 polymer ?
#
loop_
_entity_poly.entity_id
_entity_poly.type
_entity_poly.pdbx_seq_one_letter_code
_entity_poly.pdbx_strand_id
1 'polypeptide(L)'
;MNSELRIWRHMLLAIVLAIISFNQTYVIFQQNITELGCNLYWITLCNLASYLVVVYLNIYLLIPRYLMRKRYLLYTIVLFVIVFVLMCLLTIIEEGVHVILGQDISYFLNPIFILNYVSSFATIVLCLLGGAITIVLRHWTIDNKRVNQLEWIHIQSEVEQLKAQVNPQLLFNILDRTAVLA
;
A
#
# COMPACT_ATOMS: atom_id res chain seq x y z
N MET A 1 -16.87 -5.41 -7.75
CA MET A 1 -15.94 -5.66 -6.62
C MET A 1 -16.55 -4.98 -5.41
N ASN A 2 -17.04 -5.79 -4.48
CA ASN A 2 -17.96 -5.41 -3.41
C ASN A 2 -17.42 -4.26 -2.55
N SER A 3 -18.26 -3.24 -2.33
CA SER A 3 -17.99 -2.12 -1.42
C SER A 3 -17.57 -2.59 -0.02
N GLU A 4 -18.13 -3.70 0.42
CA GLU A 4 -17.81 -4.35 1.70
C GLU A 4 -16.32 -4.76 1.80
N LEU A 5 -15.75 -5.39 0.76
CA LEU A 5 -14.34 -5.77 0.75
C LEU A 5 -13.39 -4.56 0.82
N ARG A 6 -13.83 -3.39 0.35
CA ARG A 6 -13.06 -2.15 0.47
C ARG A 6 -13.04 -1.69 1.92
N ILE A 7 -14.20 -1.67 2.58
CA ILE A 7 -14.34 -1.24 3.98
C ILE A 7 -13.52 -2.16 4.89
N TRP A 8 -13.62 -3.47 4.71
CA TRP A 8 -12.85 -4.45 5.49
C TRP A 8 -11.33 -4.24 5.41
N ARG A 9 -10.81 -3.92 4.24
CA ARG A 9 -9.37 -3.63 4.08
C ARG A 9 -8.92 -2.37 4.81
N HIS A 10 -9.72 -1.30 4.77
CA HIS A 10 -9.41 -0.07 5.50
C HIS A 10 -9.51 -0.29 7.01
N MET A 11 -10.49 -1.04 7.48
CA MET A 11 -10.62 -1.41 8.89
C MET A 11 -9.42 -2.24 9.36
N LEU A 12 -9.04 -3.26 8.60
CA LEU A 12 -7.89 -4.11 8.92
C LEU A 12 -6.59 -3.30 8.98
N LEU A 13 -6.37 -2.42 8.01
CA LEU A 13 -5.22 -1.51 7.99
C LEU A 13 -5.22 -0.59 9.22
N ALA A 14 -6.36 0.00 9.57
CA ALA A 14 -6.48 0.86 10.74
C ALA A 14 -6.21 0.10 12.04
N ILE A 15 -6.69 -1.14 12.17
CA ILE A 15 -6.45 -2.00 13.35
C ILE A 15 -4.96 -2.32 13.48
N VAL A 16 -4.31 -2.71 12.38
CA VAL A 16 -2.86 -3.02 12.40
C VAL A 16 -2.05 -1.79 12.80
N LEU A 17 -2.36 -0.61 12.22
CA LEU A 17 -1.68 0.63 12.58
C LEU A 17 -1.96 1.04 14.03
N ALA A 18 -3.15 0.77 14.55
CA ALA A 18 -3.49 1.04 15.96
C ALA A 18 -2.66 0.17 16.92
N ILE A 19 -2.51 -1.12 16.61
CA ILE A 19 -1.67 -2.05 17.39
C ILE A 19 -0.21 -1.59 17.37
N ILE A 20 0.30 -1.21 16.20
CA ILE A 20 1.68 -0.72 16.05
C ILE A 20 1.88 0.58 16.84
N SER A 21 0.97 1.53 16.69
CA SER A 21 1.02 2.82 17.40
C SER A 21 0.99 2.64 18.92
N PHE A 22 0.10 1.77 19.42
CA PHE A 22 0.03 1.45 20.84
C PHE A 22 1.32 0.83 21.37
N ASN A 23 1.85 -0.15 20.63
CA ASN A 23 3.09 -0.83 21.01
C ASN A 23 4.27 0.15 21.06
N GLN A 24 4.41 1.02 20.06
CA GLN A 24 5.48 2.05 20.05
C GLN A 24 5.36 3.02 21.22
N THR A 25 4.17 3.58 21.43
CA THR A 25 3.95 4.50 22.55
C THR A 25 4.24 3.82 23.89
N TYR A 26 3.82 2.55 24.04
CA TYR A 26 4.10 1.77 25.24
C TYR A 26 5.60 1.59 25.48
N VAL A 27 6.38 1.25 24.44
CA VAL A 27 7.84 1.05 24.55
C VAL A 27 8.57 2.36 24.88
N ILE A 28 8.17 3.47 24.25
CA ILE A 28 8.80 4.79 24.48
C ILE A 28 8.58 5.26 25.91
N PHE A 29 7.37 5.10 26.44
CA PHE A 29 6.99 5.59 27.77
C PHE A 29 6.96 4.51 28.85
N GLN A 30 7.59 3.35 28.64
CA GLN A 30 7.53 2.20 29.56
C GLN A 30 7.86 2.54 31.00
N GLN A 31 8.79 3.46 31.23
CA GLN A 31 9.23 3.85 32.58
C GLN A 31 8.22 4.76 33.31
N ASN A 32 7.37 5.47 32.55
CA ASN A 32 6.50 6.54 33.09
C ASN A 32 5.00 6.26 32.85
N ILE A 33 4.63 5.02 32.58
CA ILE A 33 3.25 4.64 32.24
C ILE A 33 2.27 5.03 33.38
N THR A 34 2.69 4.86 34.62
CA THR A 34 1.87 5.19 35.82
C THR A 34 1.63 6.69 35.98
N GLU A 35 2.58 7.51 35.59
CA GLU A 35 2.51 8.97 35.67
C GLU A 35 1.69 9.58 34.53
N LEU A 36 1.80 8.99 33.31
CA LEU A 36 1.06 9.45 32.15
C LEU A 36 -0.44 9.19 32.22
N GLY A 37 -0.89 8.10 32.84
CA GLY A 37 -2.30 7.76 32.99
C GLY A 37 -3.11 7.90 31.69
N CYS A 38 -4.11 8.77 31.66
CA CYS A 38 -4.95 9.02 30.49
C CYS A 38 -4.21 9.68 29.32
N ASN A 39 -3.11 10.37 29.54
CA ASN A 39 -2.37 11.07 28.48
C ASN A 39 -1.70 10.08 27.52
N LEU A 40 -1.42 8.86 27.96
CA LEU A 40 -0.89 7.79 27.10
C LEU A 40 -1.84 7.52 25.90
N TYR A 41 -3.14 7.52 26.14
CA TYR A 41 -4.12 7.28 25.06
C TYR A 41 -4.14 8.43 24.04
N TRP A 42 -3.98 9.69 24.50
CA TRP A 42 -3.89 10.84 23.59
C TRP A 42 -2.65 10.80 22.72
N ILE A 43 -1.50 10.45 23.27
CA ILE A 43 -0.25 10.30 22.52
C ILE A 43 -0.39 9.17 21.47
N THR A 44 -0.94 8.03 21.89
CA THR A 44 -1.21 6.91 20.98
C THR A 44 -2.14 7.32 19.85
N LEU A 45 -3.17 8.11 20.13
CA LEU A 45 -4.11 8.60 19.12
C LEU A 45 -3.43 9.56 18.14
N CYS A 46 -2.55 10.46 18.61
CA CYS A 46 -1.76 11.34 17.76
C CYS A 46 -0.83 10.55 16.84
N ASN A 47 -0.13 9.55 17.38
CA ASN A 47 0.73 8.67 16.60
C ASN A 47 -0.06 7.90 15.53
N LEU A 48 -1.21 7.33 15.91
CA LEU A 48 -2.10 6.64 14.98
C LEU A 48 -2.60 7.55 13.86
N ALA A 49 -3.05 8.75 14.22
CA ALA A 49 -3.51 9.75 13.24
C ALA A 49 -2.41 10.11 12.25
N SER A 50 -1.19 10.30 12.73
CA SER A 50 -0.01 10.60 11.92
C SER A 50 0.31 9.48 10.93
N TYR A 51 0.29 8.23 11.38
CA TYR A 51 0.52 7.07 10.51
C TYR A 51 -0.58 6.91 9.46
N LEU A 52 -1.84 7.10 9.83
CA LEU A 52 -2.97 7.06 8.90
C LEU A 52 -2.81 8.14 7.82
N VAL A 53 -2.50 9.37 8.22
CA VAL A 53 -2.31 10.48 7.26
C VAL A 53 -1.23 10.13 6.24
N VAL A 54 -0.07 9.63 6.66
CA VAL A 54 1.03 9.30 5.73
C VAL A 54 0.67 8.14 4.82
N VAL A 55 0.05 7.09 5.35
CA VAL A 55 -0.37 5.95 4.54
C VAL A 55 -1.42 6.36 3.52
N TYR A 56 -2.41 7.17 3.90
CA TYR A 56 -3.43 7.64 2.97
C TYR A 56 -2.87 8.63 1.95
N LEU A 57 -1.98 9.56 2.33
CA LEU A 57 -1.27 10.42 1.39
C LEU A 57 -0.46 9.62 0.36
N ASN A 58 0.22 8.56 0.81
CA ASN A 58 0.94 7.68 -0.09
C ASN A 58 -0.01 7.00 -1.08
N ILE A 59 -1.10 6.39 -0.59
CA ILE A 59 -2.04 5.62 -1.41
C ILE A 59 -2.79 6.51 -2.42
N TYR A 60 -3.26 7.69 -2.00
CA TYR A 60 -4.14 8.52 -2.83
C TYR A 60 -3.41 9.57 -3.67
N LEU A 61 -2.25 10.05 -3.21
CA LEU A 61 -1.51 11.13 -3.88
C LEU A 61 -0.21 10.64 -4.52
N LEU A 62 0.67 10.00 -3.75
CA LEU A 62 2.01 9.68 -4.23
C LEU A 62 2.00 8.57 -5.28
N ILE A 63 1.32 7.47 -5.01
CA ILE A 63 1.29 6.32 -5.91
C ILE A 63 0.68 6.70 -7.27
N PRO A 64 -0.53 7.29 -7.38
CA PRO A 64 -1.11 7.58 -8.68
C PRO A 64 -0.38 8.71 -9.42
N ARG A 65 0.19 9.66 -8.69
CA ARG A 65 0.80 10.84 -9.32
C ARG A 65 2.24 10.62 -9.77
N TYR A 66 3.02 9.85 -9.04
CA TYR A 66 4.44 9.65 -9.30
C TYR A 66 4.79 8.22 -9.70
N LEU A 67 4.37 7.23 -8.94
CA LEU A 67 4.72 5.83 -9.16
C LEU A 67 4.12 5.30 -10.47
N MET A 68 2.84 5.54 -10.73
CA MET A 68 2.17 5.10 -11.95
C MET A 68 2.63 5.87 -13.21
N ARG A 69 3.18 7.08 -13.04
CA ARG A 69 3.79 7.85 -14.13
C ARG A 69 5.27 7.49 -14.38
N LYS A 70 5.77 6.39 -13.77
CA LYS A 70 7.16 5.92 -13.89
C LYS A 70 8.22 6.94 -13.41
N ARG A 71 7.84 7.91 -12.58
CA ARG A 71 8.75 8.91 -12.00
C ARG A 71 9.24 8.45 -10.63
N TYR A 72 9.99 7.35 -10.61
CA TYR A 72 10.42 6.67 -9.38
C TYR A 72 11.28 7.54 -8.47
N LEU A 73 12.23 8.31 -9.02
CA LEU A 73 13.10 9.21 -8.25
C LEU A 73 12.30 10.28 -7.50
N LEU A 74 11.35 10.93 -8.17
CA LEU A 74 10.49 11.92 -7.53
C LEU A 74 9.61 11.30 -6.44
N TYR A 75 9.08 10.10 -6.69
CA TYR A 75 8.32 9.36 -5.70
C TYR A 75 9.14 9.12 -4.43
N THR A 76 10.37 8.60 -4.57
CA THR A 76 11.26 8.28 -3.44
C THR A 76 11.64 9.54 -2.66
N ILE A 77 11.99 10.64 -3.34
CA ILE A 77 12.37 11.91 -2.69
C ILE A 77 11.18 12.46 -1.90
N VAL A 78 10.00 12.58 -2.52
CA VAL A 78 8.81 13.14 -1.86
C VAL A 78 8.37 12.27 -0.68
N LEU A 79 8.42 10.95 -0.83
CA LEU A 79 8.10 10.02 0.25
C LEU A 79 9.08 10.19 1.42
N PHE A 80 10.39 10.29 1.14
CA PHE A 80 11.40 10.50 2.17
C PHE A 80 11.19 11.83 2.92
N VAL A 81 10.88 12.90 2.20
CA VAL A 81 10.60 14.22 2.81
C VAL A 81 9.37 14.15 3.72
N ILE A 82 8.28 13.49 3.28
CA ILE A 82 7.06 13.36 4.08
C ILE A 82 7.34 12.56 5.36
N VAL A 83 8.04 11.42 5.25
CA VAL A 83 8.40 10.61 6.42
C VAL A 83 9.31 11.39 7.36
N PHE A 84 10.29 12.13 6.84
CA PHE A 84 11.20 12.95 7.65
C PHE A 84 10.44 14.05 8.42
N VAL A 85 9.56 14.79 7.74
CA VAL A 85 8.74 15.83 8.38
C VAL A 85 7.84 15.22 9.46
N LEU A 86 7.23 14.09 9.19
CA LEU A 86 6.40 13.38 10.16
C LEU A 86 7.21 12.95 11.39
N MET A 87 8.39 12.39 11.18
CA MET A 87 9.28 12.01 12.29
C MET A 87 9.66 13.20 13.15
N CYS A 88 10.00 14.34 12.53
CA CYS A 88 10.29 15.58 13.27
C CYS A 88 9.08 16.06 14.11
N LEU A 89 7.85 15.97 13.55
CA LEU A 89 6.65 16.36 14.29
C LEU A 89 6.37 15.43 15.47
N LEU A 90 6.51 14.12 15.28
CA LEU A 90 6.34 13.14 16.35
C LEU A 90 7.37 13.35 17.47
N THR A 91 8.64 13.61 17.11
CA THR A 91 9.70 13.93 18.07
C THR A 91 9.35 15.12 18.92
N ILE A 92 8.89 16.23 18.32
CA ILE A 92 8.50 17.44 19.02
C ILE A 92 7.35 17.16 20.03
N ILE A 93 6.38 16.32 19.64
CA ILE A 93 5.27 15.94 20.53
C ILE A 93 5.80 15.11 21.69
N GLU A 94 6.64 14.13 21.45
CA GLU A 94 7.23 13.26 22.48
C GLU A 94 8.11 14.03 23.44
N GLU A 95 8.96 14.93 22.95
CA GLU A 95 9.77 15.81 23.77
C GLU A 95 8.93 16.74 24.64
N GLY A 96 7.87 17.32 24.08
CA GLY A 96 6.95 18.16 24.84
C GLY A 96 6.35 17.41 26.03
N VAL A 97 6.03 16.13 25.87
CA VAL A 97 5.53 15.30 26.96
C VAL A 97 6.60 15.01 28.01
N HIS A 98 7.85 14.70 27.59
CA HIS A 98 8.96 14.47 28.54
C HIS A 98 9.28 15.71 29.37
N VAL A 99 9.25 16.89 28.76
CA VAL A 99 9.44 18.17 29.47
C VAL A 99 8.32 18.42 30.50
N ILE A 100 7.06 18.11 30.17
CA ILE A 100 5.92 18.23 31.10
C ILE A 100 6.09 17.27 32.29
N LEU A 101 6.69 16.10 32.07
CA LEU A 101 6.98 15.12 33.11
C LEU A 101 8.22 15.45 33.96
N GLY A 102 8.88 16.61 33.70
CA GLY A 102 10.05 17.06 34.45
C GLY A 102 11.32 16.25 34.23
N GLN A 103 11.40 15.54 33.10
CA GLN A 103 12.56 14.73 32.77
C GLN A 103 13.64 15.57 32.09
N ASP A 104 14.91 15.36 32.50
CA ASP A 104 16.06 16.08 31.94
C ASP A 104 16.30 15.73 30.48
N ILE A 105 16.70 16.74 29.68
CA ILE A 105 16.99 16.66 28.24
C ILE A 105 18.16 15.69 27.90
N SER A 106 18.86 15.19 28.93
CA SER A 106 19.98 14.22 28.77
C SER A 106 19.58 12.86 28.15
N TYR A 107 18.27 12.62 27.96
CA TYR A 107 17.76 11.41 27.32
C TYR A 107 18.16 11.26 25.85
N PHE A 108 18.46 12.36 25.13
CA PHE A 108 18.83 12.33 23.70
C PHE A 108 20.10 11.53 23.38
N LEU A 109 21.01 11.41 24.33
CA LEU A 109 22.25 10.64 24.17
C LEU A 109 22.10 9.19 24.60
N ASN A 110 20.92 8.78 25.04
CA ASN A 110 20.69 7.41 25.45
C ASN A 110 20.55 6.49 24.21
N PRO A 111 21.34 5.42 24.06
CA PRO A 111 21.28 4.53 22.91
C PRO A 111 19.89 3.86 22.74
N ILE A 112 19.13 3.69 23.81
CA ILE A 112 17.76 3.17 23.77
C ILE A 112 16.85 4.12 23.01
N PHE A 113 17.01 5.43 23.20
CA PHE A 113 16.24 6.46 22.52
C PHE A 113 16.48 6.43 21.00
N ILE A 114 17.75 6.39 20.59
CA ILE A 114 18.13 6.27 19.17
C ILE A 114 17.53 4.98 18.56
N LEU A 115 17.57 3.87 19.27
CA LEU A 115 17.01 2.60 18.81
C LEU A 115 15.48 2.70 18.59
N ASN A 116 14.76 3.39 19.47
CA ASN A 116 13.31 3.62 19.34
C ASN A 116 12.97 4.44 18.10
N TYR A 117 13.75 5.49 17.80
CA TYR A 117 13.56 6.27 16.57
C TYR A 117 13.81 5.47 15.31
N VAL A 118 14.87 4.67 15.29
CA VAL A 118 15.19 3.78 14.16
C VAL A 118 14.06 2.75 13.98
N SER A 119 13.53 2.20 15.05
CA SER A 119 12.40 1.27 15.03
C SER A 119 11.13 1.93 14.47
N SER A 120 10.81 3.14 14.94
CA SER A 120 9.66 3.92 14.45
C SER A 120 9.77 4.24 12.97
N PHE A 121 10.94 4.70 12.53
CA PHE A 121 11.23 4.95 11.12
C PHE A 121 11.08 3.69 10.28
N ALA A 122 11.68 2.58 10.70
CA ALA A 122 11.59 1.30 9.99
C ALA A 122 10.13 0.82 9.87
N THR A 123 9.33 0.97 10.92
CA THR A 123 7.92 0.59 10.93
C THR A 123 7.10 1.40 9.92
N ILE A 124 7.29 2.72 9.88
CA ILE A 124 6.61 3.59 8.91
C ILE A 124 6.98 3.19 7.49
N VAL A 125 8.27 3.00 7.22
CA VAL A 125 8.77 2.58 5.90
C VAL A 125 8.16 1.23 5.48
N LEU A 126 8.11 0.25 6.36
CA LEU A 126 7.50 -1.06 6.09
C LEU A 126 6.00 -0.94 5.77
N CYS A 127 5.25 -0.13 6.53
CA CYS A 127 3.84 0.11 6.25
C CYS A 127 3.61 0.77 4.88
N LEU A 128 4.46 1.74 4.53
CA LEU A 128 4.39 2.44 3.25
C LEU A 128 4.73 1.53 2.07
N LEU A 129 5.76 0.70 2.21
CA LEU A 129 6.15 -0.29 1.21
C LEU A 129 5.06 -1.35 1.01
N GLY A 130 4.48 -1.88 2.09
CA GLY A 130 3.38 -2.84 2.04
C GLY A 130 2.18 -2.29 1.29
N GLY A 131 1.79 -1.05 1.56
CA GLY A 131 0.73 -0.34 0.84
C GLY A 131 1.04 -0.15 -0.65
N ALA A 132 2.27 0.27 -0.98
CA ALA A 132 2.70 0.47 -2.35
C ALA A 132 2.70 -0.85 -3.15
N ILE A 133 3.27 -1.91 -2.59
CA ILE A 133 3.31 -3.25 -3.21
C ILE A 133 1.89 -3.74 -3.52
N THR A 134 0.97 -3.62 -2.57
CA THR A 134 -0.42 -4.06 -2.75
C THR A 134 -1.10 -3.37 -3.93
N ILE A 135 -0.88 -2.07 -4.10
CA ILE A 135 -1.46 -1.30 -5.19
C ILE A 135 -0.81 -1.65 -6.54
N VAL A 136 0.51 -1.76 -6.58
CA VAL A 136 1.25 -2.13 -7.80
C VAL A 136 0.82 -3.52 -8.28
N LEU A 137 0.76 -4.51 -7.39
CA LEU A 137 0.29 -5.86 -7.71
C LEU A 137 -1.14 -5.86 -8.25
N ARG A 138 -2.01 -5.05 -7.67
CA ARG A 138 -3.38 -4.93 -8.16
C ARG A 138 -3.44 -4.35 -9.57
N HIS A 139 -2.67 -3.30 -9.87
CA HIS A 139 -2.60 -2.74 -11.22
C HIS A 139 -2.04 -3.75 -12.20
N TRP A 140 -0.95 -4.40 -11.86
CA TRP A 140 -0.37 -5.46 -12.67
C TRP A 140 -1.37 -6.58 -13.00
N THR A 141 -2.16 -7.01 -12.00
CA THR A 141 -3.19 -8.04 -12.20
C THR A 141 -4.31 -7.56 -13.14
N ILE A 142 -4.70 -6.28 -13.06
CA ILE A 142 -5.72 -5.71 -13.94
C ILE A 142 -5.18 -5.60 -15.37
N ASP A 143 -3.96 -5.15 -15.53
CA ASP A 143 -3.32 -5.00 -16.84
C ASP A 143 -3.11 -6.35 -17.51
N ASN A 144 -2.65 -7.37 -16.78
CA ASN A 144 -2.54 -8.72 -17.31
C ASN A 144 -3.89 -9.31 -17.75
N LYS A 145 -4.96 -9.05 -17.02
CA LYS A 145 -6.31 -9.47 -17.44
C LYS A 145 -6.73 -8.81 -18.75
N ARG A 146 -6.40 -7.53 -18.95
CA ARG A 146 -6.69 -6.81 -20.20
C ARG A 146 -5.88 -7.37 -21.37
N VAL A 147 -4.59 -7.64 -21.15
CA VAL A 147 -3.73 -8.25 -22.19
C VAL A 147 -4.29 -9.62 -22.59
N ASN A 148 -4.61 -10.49 -21.64
CA ASN A 148 -5.18 -11.80 -21.93
C ASN A 148 -6.54 -11.71 -22.67
N GLN A 149 -7.36 -10.71 -22.36
CA GLN A 149 -8.61 -10.47 -23.08
C GLN A 149 -8.37 -10.04 -24.53
N LEU A 150 -7.38 -9.17 -24.77
CA LEU A 150 -7.02 -8.74 -26.13
C LEU A 150 -6.43 -9.87 -26.94
N GLU A 151 -5.57 -10.70 -26.35
CA GLU A 151 -5.04 -11.90 -26.98
C GLU A 151 -6.16 -12.88 -27.35
N TRP A 152 -7.13 -13.11 -26.45
CA TRP A 152 -8.29 -13.95 -26.74
C TRP A 152 -9.10 -13.43 -27.93
N ILE A 153 -9.39 -12.13 -27.97
CA ILE A 153 -10.13 -11.49 -29.06
C ILE A 153 -9.34 -11.63 -30.38
N HIS A 154 -8.02 -11.47 -30.32
CA HIS A 154 -7.16 -11.60 -31.49
C HIS A 154 -7.18 -13.02 -32.05
N ILE A 155 -7.00 -14.04 -31.21
CA ILE A 155 -7.10 -15.45 -31.58
C ILE A 155 -8.47 -15.77 -32.18
N GLN A 156 -9.55 -15.27 -31.57
CA GLN A 156 -10.90 -15.48 -32.09
C GLN A 156 -11.09 -14.86 -33.46
N SER A 157 -10.56 -13.64 -33.69
CA SER A 157 -10.58 -12.98 -34.99
C SER A 157 -9.78 -13.75 -36.05
N GLU A 158 -8.61 -14.28 -35.71
CA GLU A 158 -7.81 -15.12 -36.62
C GLU A 158 -8.57 -16.40 -36.99
N VAL A 159 -9.20 -17.06 -36.04
CA VAL A 159 -10.03 -18.26 -36.29
C VAL A 159 -11.20 -17.95 -37.21
N GLU A 160 -11.86 -16.80 -37.02
CA GLU A 160 -12.94 -16.36 -37.91
C GLU A 160 -12.44 -16.05 -39.32
N GLN A 161 -11.29 -15.41 -39.45
CA GLN A 161 -10.67 -15.18 -40.76
C GLN A 161 -10.30 -16.47 -41.44
N LEU A 162 -9.69 -17.43 -40.74
CA LEU A 162 -9.39 -18.75 -41.27
C LEU A 162 -10.65 -19.50 -41.69
N LYS A 163 -11.74 -19.44 -40.91
CA LYS A 163 -13.04 -20.01 -41.27
C LYS A 163 -13.61 -19.38 -42.56
N ALA A 164 -13.46 -18.05 -42.70
CA ALA A 164 -13.93 -17.33 -43.89
C ALA A 164 -13.11 -17.65 -45.16
N GLN A 165 -11.83 -17.99 -45.00
CA GLN A 165 -10.99 -18.44 -46.10
C GLN A 165 -11.34 -19.85 -46.58
N VAL A 166 -11.90 -20.70 -45.72
CA VAL A 166 -12.43 -22.00 -46.10
C VAL A 166 -13.76 -21.77 -46.82
N ASN A 167 -13.74 -21.85 -48.16
CA ASN A 167 -14.95 -21.67 -48.96
C ASN A 167 -15.97 -22.78 -48.62
N PRO A 168 -17.07 -22.47 -47.94
CA PRO A 168 -18.02 -23.47 -47.50
C PRO A 168 -18.69 -24.22 -48.66
N GLN A 169 -18.84 -23.56 -49.79
CA GLN A 169 -19.36 -24.18 -51.00
C GLN A 169 -18.43 -25.29 -51.56
N LEU A 170 -17.12 -25.12 -51.46
CA LEU A 170 -16.16 -26.11 -51.88
C LEU A 170 -16.22 -27.34 -50.96
N LEU A 171 -16.43 -27.17 -49.69
CA LEU A 171 -16.55 -28.23 -48.68
C LEU A 171 -17.85 -28.99 -48.87
N PHE A 172 -18.97 -28.32 -49.12
CA PHE A 172 -20.27 -28.95 -49.45
C PHE A 172 -20.20 -29.70 -50.78
N ASN A 173 -19.58 -29.15 -51.82
CA ASN A 173 -19.43 -29.84 -53.10
C ASN A 173 -18.56 -31.10 -53.01
N ILE A 174 -17.56 -31.13 -52.16
CA ILE A 174 -16.70 -32.30 -51.96
C ILE A 174 -17.48 -33.36 -51.19
N LEU A 175 -18.23 -32.98 -50.14
CA LEU A 175 -19.07 -33.89 -49.35
C LEU A 175 -20.17 -34.50 -50.19
N ASP A 176 -20.86 -33.74 -51.03
CA ASP A 176 -21.91 -34.23 -51.91
C ASP A 176 -21.36 -35.24 -52.94
N ARG A 177 -20.16 -34.95 -53.51
CA ARG A 177 -19.51 -35.90 -54.43
C ARG A 177 -19.08 -37.20 -53.76
N THR A 178 -18.61 -37.13 -52.52
CA THR A 178 -18.22 -38.33 -51.74
C THR A 178 -19.43 -39.15 -51.32
N ALA A 179 -20.55 -38.49 -51.00
CA ALA A 179 -21.81 -39.19 -50.63
C ALA A 179 -22.49 -39.89 -51.82
N VAL A 180 -22.25 -39.41 -53.04
CA VAL A 180 -22.76 -40.02 -54.29
C VAL A 180 -21.91 -41.21 -54.74
N LEU A 181 -20.67 -41.33 -54.26
CA LEU A 181 -19.73 -42.40 -54.61
C LEU A 181 -19.70 -43.55 -53.59
N ALA A 182 -20.39 -43.43 -52.45
CA ALA A 182 -20.57 -44.45 -51.42
C ALA A 182 -21.93 -45.13 -51.59
#